data_125b6ed7ac1ce211afa4b0e752c3d826
#
_entry.id   125b6ed7ac1ce211afa4b0e752c3d826
#
_cell.length_a   1.000
_cell.length_b   1.000
_cell.length_c   1.000
_cell.angle_alpha   90.00
_cell.angle_beta   90.00
_cell.angle_gamma   90.00
#
_symmetry.space_group_name_H-M   'P 1'
#
loop_
_entity.id
_entity.type
_entity.pdbx_description
1 polymer ?
#
loop_
_entity_poly.entity_id
_entity_poly.type
_entity_poly.pdbx_seq_one_letter_code
_entity_poly.pdbx_strand_id
1 'polypeptide(L)'
;IANCLVGSEMCIRDSPICVGNIATSEAAIKLYNAGADIIKIGIGPGSICTTRMVAGIGVPQLSAILEVKKAMKNKNIKIISDGGIKFSGDIAKALAAGADAIMMGSIFAGTDESPGKKFKFKGKTFKHYRGMGSIGAMSSGSANRYFQKNFKDKSKLVPEGVEGRVEYKGKVSK
;
A
#
# COMPACT_ATOMS: atom_id res chain seq x y z
N ILE A 1 -13.62 11.08 1.40
CA ILE A 1 -12.90 10.82 0.13
C ILE A 1 -13.12 11.99 -0.81
N ALA A 2 -14.36 12.39 -1.09
CA ALA A 2 -14.67 13.52 -1.98
C ALA A 2 -13.99 14.83 -1.52
N ASN A 3 -13.99 15.13 -0.22
CA ASN A 3 -13.32 16.31 0.31
C ASN A 3 -11.78 16.31 0.12
N CYS A 4 -11.15 15.13 0.12
CA CYS A 4 -9.72 15.03 -0.18
C CYS A 4 -9.44 15.29 -1.65
N LEU A 5 -10.30 14.83 -2.57
CA LEU A 5 -10.16 15.09 -4.00
C LEU A 5 -10.37 16.57 -4.33
N VAL A 6 -11.38 17.21 -3.76
CA VAL A 6 -11.63 18.67 -3.95
C VAL A 6 -10.43 19.52 -3.51
N GLY A 7 -9.82 19.20 -2.37
CA GLY A 7 -8.60 19.89 -1.92
C GLY A 7 -7.42 19.68 -2.86
N SER A 8 -7.28 18.49 -3.43
CA SER A 8 -6.22 18.16 -4.39
C SER A 8 -6.42 18.87 -5.73
N GLU A 9 -7.63 18.95 -6.25
CA GLU A 9 -7.95 19.67 -7.50
C GLU A 9 -7.61 21.16 -7.43
N MET A 10 -7.88 21.80 -6.31
CA MET A 10 -7.54 23.22 -6.14
C MET A 10 -6.04 23.50 -6.16
N CYS A 11 -5.23 22.54 -5.71
CA CYS A 11 -3.78 22.70 -5.57
C CYS A 11 -2.97 22.17 -6.76
N ILE A 12 -3.52 21.21 -7.56
CA ILE A 12 -2.71 20.41 -8.48
C ILE A 12 -3.50 20.10 -9.77
N ARG A 13 -3.94 21.13 -10.50
CA ARG A 13 -4.73 20.93 -11.75
C ARG A 13 -4.04 20.10 -12.84
N ASP A 14 -2.71 20.03 -12.82
CA ASP A 14 -1.91 19.41 -13.89
C ASP A 14 -1.35 18.05 -13.52
N SER A 15 -1.64 17.52 -12.33
CA SER A 15 -1.13 16.23 -11.86
C SER A 15 -2.23 15.18 -11.75
N PRO A 16 -2.01 13.92 -12.21
CA PRO A 16 -2.96 12.84 -12.03
C PRO A 16 -3.24 12.55 -10.55
N ILE A 17 -4.51 12.37 -10.21
CA ILE A 17 -4.95 12.08 -8.84
C ILE A 17 -4.97 10.57 -8.63
N CYS A 18 -4.05 10.08 -7.78
CA CYS A 18 -3.96 8.67 -7.38
C CYS A 18 -4.61 8.46 -6.02
N VAL A 19 -5.62 7.62 -5.95
CA VAL A 19 -6.40 7.35 -4.74
C VAL A 19 -6.47 5.86 -4.40
N GLY A 20 -6.63 5.54 -3.14
CA GLY A 20 -6.73 4.17 -2.61
C GLY A 20 -6.37 4.12 -1.12
N ASN A 21 -6.27 2.94 -0.56
CA ASN A 21 -6.39 1.63 -1.19
C ASN A 21 -7.82 1.12 -1.12
N ILE A 22 -8.20 0.41 -2.14
CA ILE A 22 -9.51 -0.26 -2.23
C ILE A 22 -9.33 -1.74 -2.60
N ALA A 23 -10.44 -2.51 -2.53
CA ALA A 23 -10.43 -3.92 -2.94
C ALA A 23 -11.72 -4.33 -3.68
N THR A 24 -12.67 -3.42 -3.90
CA THR A 24 -14.00 -3.74 -4.48
C THR A 24 -14.31 -2.88 -5.69
N SER A 25 -15.12 -3.41 -6.60
CA SER A 25 -15.62 -2.70 -7.77
C SER A 25 -16.46 -1.48 -7.41
N GLU A 26 -17.28 -1.58 -6.36
CA GLU A 26 -18.13 -0.47 -5.88
C GLU A 26 -17.29 0.73 -5.45
N ALA A 27 -16.22 0.49 -4.65
CA ALA A 27 -15.31 1.54 -4.24
C ALA A 27 -14.60 2.18 -5.45
N ALA A 28 -14.20 1.37 -6.44
CA ALA A 28 -13.57 1.86 -7.66
C ALA A 28 -14.50 2.79 -8.45
N ILE A 29 -15.77 2.42 -8.60
CA ILE A 29 -16.78 3.24 -9.29
C ILE A 29 -16.97 4.58 -8.57
N LYS A 30 -17.09 4.56 -7.24
CA LYS A 30 -17.24 5.79 -6.45
C LYS A 30 -16.04 6.73 -6.60
N LEU A 31 -14.82 6.19 -6.58
CA LEU A 31 -13.60 6.99 -6.75
C LEU A 31 -13.47 7.54 -8.17
N TYR A 32 -13.76 6.74 -9.19
CA TYR A 32 -13.77 7.20 -10.57
C TYR A 32 -14.77 8.36 -10.79
N ASN A 33 -15.99 8.22 -10.28
CA ASN A 33 -17.01 9.27 -10.37
C ASN A 33 -16.65 10.53 -9.57
N ALA A 34 -15.77 10.43 -8.57
CA ALA A 34 -15.22 11.54 -7.82
C ALA A 34 -14.00 12.21 -8.48
N GLY A 35 -13.59 11.75 -9.69
CA GLY A 35 -12.50 12.36 -10.45
C GLY A 35 -11.12 11.72 -10.28
N ALA A 36 -11.05 10.47 -9.82
CA ALA A 36 -9.77 9.77 -9.74
C ALA A 36 -9.24 9.39 -11.13
N ASP A 37 -7.95 9.63 -11.38
CA ASP A 37 -7.23 9.21 -12.59
C ASP A 37 -6.57 7.85 -12.41
N ILE A 38 -6.15 7.54 -11.19
CA ILE A 38 -5.45 6.30 -10.83
C ILE A 38 -6.07 5.72 -9.56
N ILE A 39 -6.37 4.42 -9.58
CA ILE A 39 -6.86 3.68 -8.41
C ILE A 39 -5.80 2.69 -7.94
N LYS A 40 -5.53 2.72 -6.64
CA LYS A 40 -4.60 1.81 -5.99
C LYS A 40 -5.35 0.70 -5.25
N ILE A 41 -5.09 -0.56 -5.64
CA ILE A 41 -5.78 -1.76 -5.15
C ILE A 41 -4.90 -2.51 -4.17
N GLY A 42 -5.44 -2.82 -2.98
CA GLY A 42 -4.78 -3.67 -1.99
C GLY A 42 -5.16 -3.32 -0.56
N ILE A 43 -5.95 -4.19 0.07
CA ILE A 43 -6.29 -4.09 1.49
C ILE A 43 -5.65 -5.26 2.23
N GLY A 44 -4.60 -4.96 3.00
CA GLY A 44 -3.89 -5.90 3.84
C GLY A 44 -3.01 -6.96 3.16
N PRO A 45 -2.59 -6.87 1.87
CA PRO A 45 -1.75 -7.90 1.26
C PRO A 45 -0.26 -7.76 1.59
N GLY A 46 0.17 -6.65 2.18
CA GLY A 46 1.58 -6.39 2.51
C GLY A 46 2.15 -7.39 3.51
N SER A 47 3.44 -7.72 3.36
CA SER A 47 4.13 -8.74 4.19
C SER A 47 4.24 -8.37 5.68
N ILE A 48 4.15 -7.09 6.00
CA ILE A 48 4.20 -6.54 7.37
C ILE A 48 2.85 -6.00 7.83
N CYS A 49 1.78 -6.17 7.03
CA CYS A 49 0.43 -5.78 7.35
C CYS A 49 -0.29 -6.92 8.08
N THR A 50 -0.95 -6.61 9.19
CA THR A 50 -1.76 -7.56 9.96
C THR A 50 -3.24 -7.21 9.97
N THR A 51 -3.69 -6.25 9.16
CA THR A 51 -5.09 -5.83 9.06
C THR A 51 -6.03 -7.00 8.84
N ARG A 52 -5.67 -7.95 7.97
CA ARG A 52 -6.49 -9.16 7.70
C ARG A 52 -6.68 -10.04 8.92
N MET A 53 -5.68 -10.09 9.80
CA MET A 53 -5.71 -10.90 11.03
C MET A 53 -6.39 -10.16 12.18
N VAL A 54 -6.11 -8.86 12.33
CA VAL A 54 -6.56 -8.04 13.45
C VAL A 54 -7.99 -7.53 13.23
N ALA A 55 -8.25 -6.98 12.04
CA ALA A 55 -9.55 -6.40 11.69
C ALA A 55 -10.47 -7.36 10.92
N GLY A 56 -9.96 -8.50 10.45
CA GLY A 56 -10.72 -9.46 9.62
C GLY A 56 -11.10 -8.91 8.25
N ILE A 57 -10.42 -7.85 7.79
CA ILE A 57 -10.75 -7.15 6.55
C ILE A 57 -9.70 -7.47 5.48
N GLY A 58 -10.16 -7.83 4.28
CA GLY A 58 -9.28 -8.04 3.13
C GLY A 58 -9.93 -8.87 2.04
N VAL A 59 -9.37 -8.74 0.84
CA VAL A 59 -9.74 -9.52 -0.35
C VAL A 59 -8.47 -10.11 -0.94
N PRO A 60 -8.47 -11.35 -1.47
CA PRO A 60 -7.32 -11.89 -2.22
C PRO A 60 -6.92 -10.93 -3.32
N GLN A 61 -5.62 -10.59 -3.42
CA GLN A 61 -5.14 -9.48 -4.25
C GLN A 61 -5.50 -9.66 -5.73
N LEU A 62 -5.32 -10.87 -6.27
CA LEU A 62 -5.63 -11.15 -7.67
C LEU A 62 -7.13 -11.00 -7.96
N SER A 63 -7.99 -11.47 -7.06
CA SER A 63 -9.45 -11.31 -7.18
C SER A 63 -9.86 -9.85 -7.17
N ALA A 64 -9.27 -9.04 -6.29
CA ALA A 64 -9.54 -7.61 -6.22
C ALA A 64 -9.16 -6.88 -7.52
N ILE A 65 -8.00 -7.24 -8.12
CA ILE A 65 -7.58 -6.66 -9.41
C ILE A 65 -8.56 -7.01 -10.52
N LEU A 66 -8.91 -8.30 -10.65
CA LEU A 66 -9.83 -8.80 -11.68
C LEU A 66 -11.22 -8.14 -11.58
N GLU A 67 -11.74 -8.03 -10.35
CA GLU A 67 -13.05 -7.43 -10.09
C GLU A 67 -13.06 -5.94 -10.46
N VAL A 68 -12.08 -5.18 -9.98
CA VAL A 68 -11.97 -3.75 -10.28
C VAL A 68 -11.71 -3.53 -11.78
N LYS A 69 -10.83 -4.32 -12.41
CA LYS A 69 -10.57 -4.22 -13.85
C LYS A 69 -11.83 -4.46 -14.68
N LYS A 70 -12.63 -5.45 -14.31
CA LYS A 70 -13.92 -5.72 -14.96
C LYS A 70 -14.87 -4.52 -14.87
N ALA A 71 -14.98 -3.91 -13.70
CA ALA A 71 -15.83 -2.75 -13.47
C ALA A 71 -15.35 -1.48 -14.20
N MET A 72 -14.05 -1.38 -14.44
CA MET A 72 -13.38 -0.23 -15.08
C MET A 72 -13.10 -0.45 -16.57
N LYS A 73 -13.62 -1.51 -17.20
CA LYS A 73 -13.26 -1.96 -18.55
C LYS A 73 -13.30 -0.86 -19.64
N ASN A 74 -14.27 0.03 -19.58
CA ASN A 74 -14.47 1.08 -20.61
C ASN A 74 -14.22 2.48 -20.04
N LYS A 75 -13.42 2.59 -18.98
CA LYS A 75 -13.11 3.85 -18.32
C LYS A 75 -11.65 4.20 -18.48
N ASN A 76 -11.36 5.49 -18.73
CA ASN A 76 -10.00 5.99 -18.79
C ASN A 76 -9.44 6.17 -17.38
N ILE A 77 -9.02 5.07 -16.77
CA ILE A 77 -8.44 5.03 -15.43
C ILE A 77 -7.30 4.02 -15.37
N LYS A 78 -6.25 4.34 -14.62
CA LYS A 78 -5.11 3.45 -14.38
C LYS A 78 -5.25 2.70 -13.07
N ILE A 79 -4.71 1.50 -13.02
CA ILE A 79 -4.80 0.60 -11.87
C ILE A 79 -3.40 0.27 -11.38
N ILE A 80 -3.14 0.53 -10.09
CA ILE A 80 -1.91 0.11 -9.39
C ILE A 80 -2.26 -1.04 -8.45
N SER A 81 -1.61 -2.20 -8.63
CA SER A 81 -1.66 -3.29 -7.65
C SER A 81 -0.65 -3.03 -6.54
N ASP A 82 -1.12 -2.83 -5.31
CA ASP A 82 -0.28 -2.49 -4.16
C ASP A 82 -0.23 -3.63 -3.15
N GLY A 83 0.96 -4.22 -3.01
CA GLY A 83 1.26 -5.25 -2.03
C GLY A 83 0.99 -6.69 -2.50
N GLY A 84 1.42 -7.65 -1.66
CA GLY A 84 1.26 -9.08 -1.94
C GLY A 84 2.29 -9.66 -2.93
N ILE A 85 3.20 -8.86 -3.44
CA ILE A 85 4.24 -9.27 -4.40
C ILE A 85 5.47 -9.77 -3.63
N LYS A 86 5.80 -11.02 -3.81
CA LYS A 86 6.98 -11.69 -3.22
C LYS A 86 7.96 -12.18 -4.28
N PHE A 87 7.46 -12.58 -5.43
CA PHE A 87 8.21 -13.19 -6.53
C PHE A 87 7.88 -12.50 -7.86
N SER A 88 8.76 -12.66 -8.86
CA SER A 88 8.54 -12.14 -10.21
C SER A 88 7.24 -12.65 -10.86
N GLY A 89 6.87 -13.91 -10.59
CA GLY A 89 5.60 -14.47 -11.04
C GLY A 89 4.36 -13.75 -10.49
N ASP A 90 4.45 -13.13 -9.32
CA ASP A 90 3.34 -12.33 -8.77
C ASP A 90 3.17 -11.02 -9.54
N ILE A 91 4.28 -10.42 -10.02
CA ILE A 91 4.25 -9.26 -10.91
C ILE A 91 3.53 -9.61 -12.20
N ALA A 92 3.94 -10.72 -12.86
CA ALA A 92 3.33 -11.17 -14.10
C ALA A 92 1.83 -11.44 -13.95
N LYS A 93 1.42 -12.11 -12.88
CA LYS A 93 0.00 -12.36 -12.58
C LYS A 93 -0.81 -11.07 -12.38
N ALA A 94 -0.27 -10.10 -11.63
CA ALA A 94 -0.97 -8.85 -11.38
C ALA A 94 -1.13 -8.02 -12.67
N LEU A 95 -0.12 -7.95 -13.52
CA LEU A 95 -0.18 -7.29 -14.82
C LEU A 95 -1.17 -8.00 -15.76
N ALA A 96 -1.11 -9.33 -15.84
CA ALA A 96 -2.03 -10.12 -16.65
C ALA A 96 -3.50 -9.98 -16.18
N ALA A 97 -3.72 -9.80 -14.88
CA ALA A 97 -5.05 -9.52 -14.32
C ALA A 97 -5.56 -8.10 -14.65
N GLY A 98 -4.72 -7.23 -15.19
CA GLY A 98 -5.10 -5.91 -15.68
C GLY A 98 -4.62 -4.72 -14.84
N ALA A 99 -3.64 -4.90 -13.95
CA ALA A 99 -2.94 -3.78 -13.35
C ALA A 99 -2.04 -3.10 -14.40
N ASP A 100 -2.01 -1.77 -14.39
CA ASP A 100 -1.12 -0.97 -15.25
C ASP A 100 0.26 -0.77 -14.61
N ALA A 101 0.32 -0.82 -13.27
CA ALA A 101 1.55 -0.72 -12.49
C ALA A 101 1.48 -1.53 -11.20
N ILE A 102 2.66 -1.79 -10.61
CA ILE A 102 2.81 -2.58 -9.39
C ILE A 102 3.52 -1.75 -8.32
N MET A 103 2.98 -1.73 -7.10
CA MET A 103 3.65 -1.17 -5.93
C MET A 103 4.15 -2.30 -5.04
N MET A 104 5.44 -2.24 -4.69
CA MET A 104 6.14 -3.27 -3.91
C MET A 104 6.85 -2.65 -2.72
N GLY A 105 6.68 -3.23 -1.53
CA GLY A 105 7.36 -2.80 -0.30
C GLY A 105 8.57 -3.66 0.03
N SER A 106 8.34 -4.91 0.44
CA SER A 106 9.39 -5.80 0.98
C SER A 106 10.52 -6.11 0.01
N ILE A 107 10.25 -6.13 -1.29
CA ILE A 107 11.28 -6.37 -2.31
C ILE A 107 12.32 -5.27 -2.30
N PHE A 108 11.91 -4.01 -2.17
CA PHE A 108 12.79 -2.85 -2.18
C PHE A 108 13.24 -2.38 -0.79
N ALA A 109 12.59 -2.84 0.28
CA ALA A 109 12.88 -2.36 1.64
C ALA A 109 14.35 -2.57 2.07
N GLY A 110 15.05 -3.58 1.52
CA GLY A 110 16.44 -3.87 1.80
C GLY A 110 17.46 -3.14 0.92
N THR A 111 17.03 -2.31 -0.03
CA THR A 111 17.93 -1.64 -0.99
C THR A 111 18.52 -0.34 -0.45
N ASP A 112 19.55 0.18 -1.12
CA ASP A 112 20.17 1.45 -0.73
C ASP A 112 19.21 2.63 -0.87
N GLU A 113 18.38 2.61 -1.89
CA GLU A 113 17.41 3.66 -2.22
C GLU A 113 16.24 3.73 -1.22
N SER A 114 15.99 2.64 -0.49
CA SER A 114 14.97 2.62 0.56
C SER A 114 15.48 3.34 1.82
N PRO A 115 14.64 4.09 2.55
CA PRO A 115 15.04 4.72 3.80
C PRO A 115 15.37 3.68 4.89
N GLY A 116 16.06 4.15 5.95
CA GLY A 116 16.39 3.34 7.13
C GLY A 116 17.89 3.01 7.23
N LYS A 117 18.36 2.95 8.47
CA LYS A 117 19.78 2.66 8.77
C LYS A 117 20.10 1.19 8.58
N LYS A 118 21.30 0.91 8.10
CA LYS A 118 21.88 -0.45 8.04
C LYS A 118 22.39 -0.83 9.44
N PHE A 119 22.23 -2.09 9.79
CA PHE A 119 22.83 -2.65 11.02
C PHE A 119 23.26 -4.10 10.79
N LYS A 120 24.24 -4.56 11.59
CA LYS A 120 24.71 -5.97 11.54
C LYS A 120 23.96 -6.81 12.57
N PHE A 121 23.54 -8.00 12.16
CA PHE A 121 22.94 -9.00 13.03
C PHE A 121 23.35 -10.40 12.56
N LYS A 122 23.90 -11.22 13.46
CA LYS A 122 24.38 -12.60 13.15
C LYS A 122 25.23 -12.68 11.88
N GLY A 123 26.21 -11.78 11.73
CA GLY A 123 27.13 -11.74 10.58
C GLY A 123 26.57 -11.18 9.26
N LYS A 124 25.28 -10.88 9.18
CA LYS A 124 24.63 -10.29 8.00
C LYS A 124 24.23 -8.83 8.23
N THR A 125 24.08 -8.10 7.15
CA THR A 125 23.59 -6.70 7.18
C THR A 125 22.10 -6.67 6.91
N PHE A 126 21.38 -5.89 7.72
CA PHE A 126 19.92 -5.71 7.65
C PHE A 126 19.56 -4.22 7.65
N LYS A 127 18.32 -3.94 7.25
CA LYS A 127 17.63 -2.66 7.45
C LYS A 127 16.35 -2.86 8.25
N HIS A 128 15.97 -1.86 9.05
CA HIS A 128 14.65 -1.87 9.70
C HIS A 128 13.55 -1.73 8.65
N TYR A 129 12.50 -2.52 8.82
CA TYR A 129 11.32 -2.49 7.98
C TYR A 129 10.07 -2.60 8.85
N ARG A 130 9.17 -1.63 8.75
CA ARG A 130 7.97 -1.57 9.58
C ARG A 130 6.72 -1.27 8.77
N GLY A 131 5.60 -1.86 9.18
CA GLY A 131 4.28 -1.54 8.64
C GLY A 131 3.82 -0.16 9.07
N MET A 132 3.04 0.51 8.22
CA MET A 132 2.40 1.80 8.53
C MET A 132 1.46 1.71 9.74
N GLY A 133 0.87 0.54 10.00
CA GLY A 133 0.04 0.24 11.17
C GLY A 133 0.80 -0.30 12.38
N SER A 134 2.14 -0.30 12.38
CA SER A 134 2.91 -0.62 13.57
C SER A 134 2.83 0.50 14.61
N ILE A 135 3.01 0.17 15.90
CA ILE A 135 2.96 1.15 16.98
C ILE A 135 3.96 2.29 16.75
N GLY A 136 5.19 1.98 16.34
CA GLY A 136 6.21 2.98 16.06
C GLY A 136 5.85 3.89 14.88
N ALA A 137 5.24 3.35 13.81
CA ALA A 137 4.79 4.16 12.68
C ALA A 137 3.60 5.04 13.07
N MET A 138 2.61 4.50 13.76
CA MET A 138 1.45 5.26 14.23
C MET A 138 1.84 6.36 15.21
N SER A 139 2.77 6.11 16.09
CA SER A 139 3.33 7.11 17.02
C SER A 139 4.12 8.22 16.28
N SER A 140 4.58 7.95 15.06
CA SER A 140 5.31 8.90 14.21
C SER A 140 4.40 9.62 13.20
N GLY A 141 3.06 9.42 13.23
CA GLY A 141 2.10 10.17 12.43
C GLY A 141 1.14 9.36 11.55
N SER A 142 1.34 8.04 11.38
CA SER A 142 0.47 7.24 10.51
C SER A 142 -0.87 6.80 11.14
N ALA A 143 -1.14 7.17 12.40
CA ALA A 143 -2.36 6.78 13.13
C ALA A 143 -3.67 7.22 12.43
N ASN A 144 -3.63 8.33 11.69
CA ASN A 144 -4.78 8.81 10.90
C ASN A 144 -5.29 7.79 9.88
N ARG A 145 -4.35 7.05 9.25
CA ARG A 145 -4.66 6.03 8.24
C ARG A 145 -5.47 4.86 8.83
N TYR A 146 -5.39 4.66 10.14
CA TYR A 146 -6.04 3.58 10.88
C TYR A 146 -7.18 4.09 11.76
N PHE A 147 -7.67 5.31 11.52
CA PHE A 147 -8.74 5.95 12.32
C PHE A 147 -8.42 6.09 13.81
N GLN A 148 -7.13 6.10 14.16
CA GLN A 148 -6.64 6.10 15.56
C GLN A 148 -5.95 7.41 15.97
N LYS A 149 -6.15 8.49 15.21
CA LYS A 149 -5.55 9.82 15.48
C LYS A 149 -5.87 10.38 16.87
N ASN A 150 -7.06 10.09 17.38
CA ASN A 150 -7.57 10.69 18.61
C ASN A 150 -7.06 10.01 19.90
N PHE A 151 -6.35 8.89 19.78
CA PHE A 151 -5.76 8.24 20.94
C PHE A 151 -4.46 8.95 21.35
N LYS A 152 -4.57 9.84 22.37
CA LYS A 152 -3.40 10.50 22.98
C LYS A 152 -2.49 9.49 23.71
N ASP A 153 -3.08 8.47 24.28
CA ASP A 153 -2.39 7.38 24.97
C ASP A 153 -1.98 6.30 23.97
N LYS A 154 -0.67 6.16 23.76
CA LYS A 154 -0.09 5.17 22.83
C LYS A 154 -0.37 3.71 23.20
N SER A 155 -0.66 3.44 24.48
CA SER A 155 -1.02 2.10 24.96
C SER A 155 -2.38 1.62 24.45
N LYS A 156 -3.23 2.54 24.00
CA LYS A 156 -4.55 2.26 23.42
C LYS A 156 -4.54 2.05 21.92
N LEU A 157 -3.39 2.21 21.28
CA LEU A 157 -3.26 1.95 19.84
C LEU A 157 -3.35 0.44 19.56
N VAL A 158 -4.22 0.08 18.62
CA VAL A 158 -4.34 -1.30 18.12
C VAL A 158 -3.46 -1.45 16.88
N PRO A 159 -2.36 -2.23 16.93
CA PRO A 159 -1.46 -2.35 15.80
C PRO A 159 -2.07 -3.23 14.70
N GLU A 160 -2.05 -2.71 13.47
CA GLU A 160 -2.38 -3.44 12.25
C GLU A 160 -1.16 -3.66 11.36
N GLY A 161 0.02 -3.67 11.94
CA GLY A 161 1.29 -3.93 11.25
C GLY A 161 2.39 -4.28 12.24
N VAL A 162 3.38 -5.00 11.75
CA VAL A 162 4.55 -5.42 12.53
C VAL A 162 5.79 -4.61 12.20
N GLU A 163 6.73 -4.59 13.14
CA GLU A 163 8.07 -4.08 12.94
C GLU A 163 9.05 -5.27 12.82
N GLY A 164 9.96 -5.17 11.88
CA GLY A 164 10.91 -6.23 11.63
C GLY A 164 12.17 -5.74 10.93
N ARG A 165 12.87 -6.65 10.31
CA ARG A 165 14.07 -6.39 9.54
C ARG A 165 14.04 -7.12 8.21
N VAL A 166 14.68 -6.55 7.21
CA VAL A 166 14.92 -7.17 5.90
C VAL A 166 16.41 -7.24 5.64
N GLU A 167 16.86 -8.28 4.97
CA GLU A 167 18.26 -8.42 4.58
C GLU A 167 18.62 -7.30 3.59
N TYR A 168 19.80 -6.70 3.78
CA TYR A 168 20.31 -5.67 2.89
C TYR A 168 20.72 -6.28 1.54
N LYS A 169 20.29 -5.66 0.45
CA LYS A 169 20.43 -6.18 -0.92
C LYS A 169 21.35 -5.36 -1.82
N GLY A 170 21.86 -4.22 -1.34
CA GLY A 170 22.62 -3.29 -2.18
C GLY A 170 21.73 -2.35 -2.99
N LYS A 171 22.24 -1.85 -4.12
CA LYS A 171 21.52 -0.95 -5.02
C LYS A 171 20.50 -1.71 -5.87
N VAL A 172 19.40 -1.04 -6.25
CA VAL A 172 18.39 -1.59 -7.17
C VAL A 172 18.97 -1.83 -8.57
N SER A 173 19.95 -1.02 -8.97
CA SER A 173 20.58 -1.07 -10.30
C SER A 173 21.63 -2.17 -10.48
N LYS A 174 21.71 -3.14 -9.56
CA LYS A 174 22.67 -4.25 -9.65
C LYS A 174 22.02 -5.53 -10.15
#